data_2b1e311f045ac3a3b709547453d3ef8d
#
_entry.id   2b1e311f045ac3a3b709547453d3ef8d
#
_cell.length_a   1.000
_cell.length_b   1.000
_cell.length_c   1.000
_cell.angle_alpha   90.00
_cell.angle_beta   90.00
_cell.angle_gamma   90.00
#
_symmetry.space_group_name_H-M   'P 1'
#
loop_
_entity.id
_entity.type
_entity.pdbx_description
1 polymer ?
#
loop_
_entity_poly.entity_id
_entity_poly.type
_entity_poly.pdbx_seq_one_letter_code
_entity_poly.pdbx_strand_id
1 'polypeptide(L)'
;ERNEIVLNEKNISGCIKMYLDEENLLDRFFILPTIPEMTNIKDFERAIKQINVDYEIQLVRKKDLLKVQSEANRNTPLAISSMVKIIVAACIYKEISEGNIELSSTIKIKAEDISVLSAGIGKQNIGDLFTIEELLKLLLFVSDNTAMDIFIDYLGEDKIEKFLNFEKSKVENKGYKFNFPLTKNIYTEAWCTESNSEQQWRNSAMKKVVWTEGLDYFIDLDYVRYSMNYLLNNSWIPWDDIQNNNVIYKGGSAPGVLSCIWSTRNLEKEDFLQFLFVINKRAPFSLLEELYIFGCANKLLDFYGVLKVR
;
A
#
# COMPACT_ATOMS: atom_id res chain seq x y z
N GLU A 1 16.62 32.81 9.15
CA GLU A 1 17.74 31.97 9.59
C GLU A 1 17.38 30.50 9.41
N ARG A 2 18.37 29.70 8.99
CA ARG A 2 18.20 28.24 8.88
C ARG A 2 18.71 27.62 10.17
N ASN A 3 17.84 27.10 10.98
CA ASN A 3 18.21 26.25 12.08
C ASN A 3 18.10 24.78 11.64
N GLU A 4 19.17 24.02 11.85
CA GLU A 4 19.23 22.59 11.51
C GLU A 4 19.51 21.78 12.77
N ILE A 5 18.65 20.77 13.01
CA ILE A 5 18.83 19.81 14.10
C ILE A 5 19.18 18.47 13.48
N VAL A 6 20.31 17.89 13.86
CA VAL A 6 20.72 16.55 13.43
C VAL A 6 19.88 15.50 14.14
N LEU A 7 19.33 14.58 13.37
CA LEU A 7 18.58 13.42 13.85
C LEU A 7 19.42 12.15 13.66
N ASN A 8 19.45 11.33 14.67
CA ASN A 8 20.01 9.98 14.58
C ASN A 8 19.06 8.99 15.25
N GLU A 9 18.54 8.06 14.50
CA GLU A 9 17.71 6.97 15.01
C GLU A 9 18.29 5.64 14.54
N LYS A 10 18.88 4.88 15.47
CA LYS A 10 19.59 3.62 15.19
C LYS A 10 20.68 3.85 14.11
N ASN A 11 20.46 3.32 12.90
CA ASN A 11 21.40 3.42 11.77
C ASN A 11 20.95 4.45 10.71
N ILE A 12 19.88 5.20 10.97
CA ILE A 12 19.37 6.23 10.08
C ILE A 12 19.76 7.59 10.62
N SER A 13 20.40 8.39 9.79
CA SER A 13 20.68 9.80 10.05
C SER A 13 19.80 10.71 9.21
N GLY A 14 19.59 11.90 9.69
CA GLY A 14 18.82 12.93 9.00
C GLY A 14 18.94 14.28 9.70
N CYS A 15 18.15 15.22 9.25
CA CYS A 15 18.05 16.53 9.89
C CYS A 15 16.62 17.07 9.87
N ILE A 16 16.32 17.94 10.81
CA ILE A 16 15.15 18.82 10.76
C ILE A 16 15.65 20.18 10.29
N LYS A 17 15.09 20.68 9.16
CA LYS A 17 15.28 22.05 8.72
C LYS A 17 14.08 22.88 9.12
N MET A 18 14.31 23.95 9.86
CA MET A 18 13.28 24.86 10.33
C MET A 18 13.40 26.21 9.61
N TYR A 19 12.27 26.76 9.24
CA TYR A 19 12.16 28.08 8.63
C TYR A 19 11.32 28.94 9.57
N LEU A 20 11.83 30.15 9.85
CA LEU A 20 11.16 31.13 10.68
C LEU A 20 10.61 32.24 9.79
N ASP A 21 9.48 32.81 10.16
CA ASP A 21 8.90 34.01 9.55
C ASP A 21 9.64 35.29 9.99
N GLU A 22 9.12 36.44 9.61
CA GLU A 22 9.70 37.75 9.92
C GLU A 22 9.65 38.09 11.42
N GLU A 23 8.74 37.45 12.18
CA GLU A 23 8.57 37.59 13.63
C GLU A 23 9.40 36.56 14.43
N ASN A 24 10.25 35.74 13.75
CA ASN A 24 10.99 34.63 14.31
C ASN A 24 10.11 33.48 14.88
N LEU A 25 8.88 33.38 14.39
CA LEU A 25 8.00 32.24 14.68
C LEU A 25 8.23 31.13 13.67
N LEU A 26 7.98 29.87 14.08
CA LEU A 26 8.13 28.73 13.20
C LEU A 26 7.09 28.76 12.08
N ASP A 27 7.53 29.02 10.85
CA ASP A 27 6.71 29.02 9.63
C ASP A 27 6.50 27.58 9.13
N ARG A 28 7.61 26.84 8.96
CA ARG A 28 7.58 25.45 8.48
C ARG A 28 8.82 24.69 8.91
N PHE A 29 8.72 23.38 8.92
CA PHE A 29 9.87 22.49 9.11
C PHE A 29 9.80 21.29 8.17
N PHE A 30 10.97 20.71 7.87
CA PHE A 30 11.11 19.50 7.08
C PHE A 30 11.97 18.50 7.82
N ILE A 31 11.54 17.25 7.85
CA ILE A 31 12.34 16.11 8.32
C ILE A 31 12.96 15.46 7.08
N LEU A 32 14.27 15.49 6.99
CA LEU A 32 15.03 15.06 5.82
C LEU A 32 15.99 13.93 6.23
N PRO A 33 15.64 12.66 5.95
CA PRO A 33 16.58 11.57 6.14
C PRO A 33 17.76 11.67 5.16
N THR A 34 18.91 11.19 5.56
CA THR A 34 20.08 11.05 4.68
C THR A 34 19.90 9.82 3.82
N ILE A 35 19.60 10.01 2.53
CA ILE A 35 19.37 8.91 1.59
C ILE A 35 20.68 8.53 0.90
N PRO A 36 21.13 7.26 1.00
CA PRO A 36 22.32 6.78 0.28
C PRO A 36 22.09 6.71 -1.23
N GLU A 37 23.16 6.47 -1.99
CA GLU A 37 23.03 6.24 -3.44
C GLU A 37 22.26 4.94 -3.71
N MET A 38 21.35 5.02 -4.70
CA MET A 38 20.47 3.94 -5.13
C MET A 38 20.61 3.72 -6.63
N THR A 39 21.27 2.65 -7.03
CA THR A 39 21.51 2.33 -8.45
C THR A 39 20.93 0.97 -8.84
N ASN A 40 20.59 0.14 -7.87
CA ASN A 40 20.03 -1.19 -8.10
C ASN A 40 19.24 -1.68 -6.86
N ILE A 41 18.50 -2.77 -7.03
CA ILE A 41 17.66 -3.39 -5.98
C ILE A 41 18.48 -3.81 -4.73
N LYS A 42 19.77 -4.16 -4.89
CA LYS A 42 20.62 -4.56 -3.74
C LYS A 42 21.03 -3.38 -2.88
N ASP A 43 21.13 -2.18 -3.45
CA ASP A 43 21.36 -0.96 -2.66
C ASP A 43 20.14 -0.67 -1.79
N PHE A 44 18.93 -0.81 -2.34
CA PHE A 44 17.69 -0.70 -1.58
C PHE A 44 17.59 -1.78 -0.50
N GLU A 45 17.89 -3.04 -0.84
CA GLU A 45 17.95 -4.13 0.14
C GLU A 45 18.92 -3.83 1.28
N ARG A 46 20.11 -3.32 0.98
CA ARG A 46 21.13 -2.95 1.99
C ARG A 46 20.61 -1.84 2.91
N ALA A 47 19.93 -0.86 2.36
CA ALA A 47 19.32 0.22 3.13
C ALA A 47 18.23 -0.31 4.08
N ILE A 48 17.36 -1.22 3.61
CA ILE A 48 16.28 -1.80 4.41
C ILE A 48 16.83 -2.71 5.53
N LYS A 49 17.88 -3.47 5.28
CA LYS A 49 18.51 -4.32 6.31
C LYS A 49 18.99 -3.57 7.54
N GLN A 50 19.26 -2.26 7.42
CA GLN A 50 19.69 -1.45 8.57
C GLN A 50 18.57 -1.22 9.61
N ILE A 51 17.30 -1.44 9.23
CA ILE A 51 16.13 -1.17 10.06
C ILE A 51 15.69 -2.41 10.87
N ASN A 52 16.31 -3.58 10.64
CA ASN A 52 15.93 -4.84 11.28
C ASN A 52 14.47 -5.22 11.04
N VAL A 53 14.14 -5.57 9.82
CA VAL A 53 12.80 -5.87 9.32
C VAL A 53 12.80 -7.16 8.50
N ASP A 54 11.63 -7.78 8.39
CA ASP A 54 11.35 -8.79 7.39
C ASP A 54 10.90 -8.08 6.11
N TYR A 55 11.35 -8.55 4.94
CA TYR A 55 11.05 -7.89 3.67
C TYR A 55 10.97 -8.86 2.50
N GLU A 56 10.20 -8.46 1.51
CA GLU A 56 10.27 -8.95 0.14
C GLU A 56 10.27 -7.74 -0.80
N ILE A 57 11.15 -7.74 -1.80
CA ILE A 57 11.33 -6.67 -2.77
C ILE A 57 11.39 -7.29 -4.16
N GLN A 58 10.63 -6.74 -5.08
CA GLN A 58 10.63 -7.15 -6.48
C GLN A 58 10.86 -5.94 -7.38
N LEU A 59 11.72 -6.10 -8.37
CA LEU A 59 11.91 -5.16 -9.46
C LEU A 59 11.72 -5.90 -10.78
N VAL A 60 10.68 -5.55 -11.51
CA VAL A 60 10.44 -6.03 -12.87
C VAL A 60 10.86 -4.95 -13.83
N ARG A 61 11.75 -5.28 -14.74
CA ARG A 61 12.22 -4.39 -15.78
C ARG A 61 12.26 -5.15 -17.10
N LYS A 62 11.52 -4.67 -18.11
CA LYS A 62 11.29 -5.39 -19.36
C LYS A 62 10.69 -6.78 -19.08
N LYS A 63 11.47 -7.84 -19.30
CA LYS A 63 11.08 -9.24 -19.03
C LYS A 63 11.81 -9.84 -17.83
N ASP A 64 12.71 -9.08 -17.20
CA ASP A 64 13.52 -9.57 -16.10
C ASP A 64 12.84 -9.27 -14.76
N LEU A 65 12.76 -10.27 -13.91
CA LEU A 65 12.30 -10.17 -12.52
C LEU A 65 13.48 -10.35 -11.58
N LEU A 66 13.81 -9.32 -10.83
CA LEU A 66 14.75 -9.38 -9.72
C LEU A 66 13.96 -9.43 -8.41
N LYS A 67 14.22 -10.45 -7.61
CA LYS A 67 13.56 -10.66 -6.31
C LYS A 67 14.62 -10.82 -5.22
N VAL A 68 14.44 -10.12 -4.11
CA VAL A 68 15.21 -10.28 -2.88
C VAL A 68 14.26 -10.32 -1.69
N GLN A 69 14.59 -11.14 -0.69
CA GLN A 69 13.75 -11.32 0.50
C GLN A 69 14.61 -11.65 1.72
N SER A 70 14.09 -11.35 2.92
CA SER A 70 14.70 -11.77 4.16
C SER A 70 14.63 -13.29 4.33
N GLU A 71 15.54 -13.87 5.11
CA GLU A 71 15.55 -15.32 5.36
C GLU A 71 14.29 -15.77 6.10
N ALA A 72 13.76 -14.92 6.99
CA ALA A 72 12.60 -15.22 7.82
C ALA A 72 11.32 -15.48 7.01
N ASN A 73 11.18 -14.89 5.80
CA ASN A 73 9.98 -14.99 4.99
C ASN A 73 10.10 -15.85 3.72
N ARG A 74 11.13 -16.70 3.64
CA ARG A 74 11.29 -17.59 2.47
C ARG A 74 10.10 -18.50 2.20
N ASN A 75 9.36 -18.87 3.26
CA ASN A 75 8.27 -19.85 3.21
C ASN A 75 6.91 -19.29 3.67
N THR A 76 6.83 -18.03 4.07
CA THR A 76 5.59 -17.41 4.54
C THR A 76 5.42 -16.02 3.93
N PRO A 77 4.24 -15.68 3.41
CA PRO A 77 3.99 -14.34 2.91
C PRO A 77 4.02 -13.32 4.05
N LEU A 78 4.38 -12.09 3.72
CA LEU A 78 4.34 -10.96 4.62
C LEU A 78 2.97 -10.26 4.59
N ALA A 79 2.68 -9.51 5.65
CA ALA A 79 1.50 -8.66 5.75
C ALA A 79 1.63 -7.47 4.78
N ILE A 80 0.64 -7.28 3.91
CA ILE A 80 0.68 -6.27 2.84
C ILE A 80 -0.26 -5.08 3.05
N SER A 81 -1.09 -5.10 4.10
CA SER A 81 -2.04 -4.03 4.40
C SER A 81 -2.86 -3.61 3.16
N SER A 82 -3.12 -2.32 2.96
CA SER A 82 -3.96 -1.79 1.87
C SER A 82 -3.47 -2.06 0.45
N MET A 83 -2.28 -2.66 0.26
CA MET A 83 -1.87 -3.09 -1.09
C MET A 83 -2.75 -4.24 -1.62
N VAL A 84 -3.41 -5.00 -0.75
CA VAL A 84 -4.42 -6.01 -1.11
C VAL A 84 -5.58 -5.47 -1.95
N LYS A 85 -5.86 -4.16 -1.86
CA LYS A 85 -6.93 -3.49 -2.62
C LYS A 85 -6.76 -3.62 -4.14
N ILE A 86 -5.53 -3.81 -4.61
CA ILE A 86 -5.25 -4.14 -6.02
C ILE A 86 -5.87 -5.48 -6.39
N ILE A 87 -5.77 -6.48 -5.53
CA ILE A 87 -6.31 -7.82 -5.75
C ILE A 87 -7.83 -7.78 -5.76
N VAL A 88 -8.42 -7.10 -4.78
CA VAL A 88 -9.89 -6.95 -4.69
C VAL A 88 -10.44 -6.21 -5.89
N ALA A 89 -9.80 -5.13 -6.32
CA ALA A 89 -10.18 -4.40 -7.52
C ALA A 89 -10.09 -5.28 -8.78
N ALA A 90 -9.04 -6.08 -8.93
CA ALA A 90 -8.87 -7.00 -10.04
C ALA A 90 -9.96 -8.10 -10.05
N CYS A 91 -10.35 -8.58 -8.87
CA CYS A 91 -11.43 -9.54 -8.72
C CYS A 91 -12.78 -8.93 -9.13
N ILE A 92 -13.13 -7.73 -8.67
CA ILE A 92 -14.34 -7.00 -9.10
C ILE A 92 -14.32 -6.79 -10.61
N TYR A 93 -13.17 -6.37 -11.14
CA TYR A 93 -13.06 -6.16 -12.60
C TYR A 93 -13.26 -7.46 -13.40
N LYS A 94 -12.79 -8.59 -12.87
CA LYS A 94 -13.05 -9.89 -13.48
C LYS A 94 -14.56 -10.20 -13.51
N GLU A 95 -15.28 -9.98 -12.43
CA GLU A 95 -16.74 -10.16 -12.38
C GLU A 95 -17.45 -9.26 -13.39
N ILE A 96 -16.96 -8.01 -13.58
CA ILE A 96 -17.49 -7.09 -14.61
C ILE A 96 -17.23 -7.66 -16.02
N SER A 97 -16.00 -8.11 -16.29
CA SER A 97 -15.63 -8.64 -17.61
C SER A 97 -16.39 -9.93 -17.99
N GLU A 98 -16.84 -10.68 -17.00
CA GLU A 98 -17.67 -11.88 -17.16
C GLU A 98 -19.18 -11.57 -17.24
N GLY A 99 -19.56 -10.28 -17.08
CA GLY A 99 -20.97 -9.84 -17.13
C GLY A 99 -21.77 -10.17 -15.87
N ASN A 100 -21.10 -10.51 -14.76
CA ASN A 100 -21.76 -10.84 -13.50
C ASN A 100 -22.23 -9.59 -12.75
N ILE A 101 -21.55 -8.45 -12.94
CA ILE A 101 -21.89 -7.13 -12.38
C ILE A 101 -21.60 -6.04 -13.41
N GLU A 102 -22.24 -4.89 -13.24
CA GLU A 102 -22.02 -3.70 -14.08
C GLU A 102 -21.39 -2.58 -13.26
N LEU A 103 -20.57 -1.75 -13.90
CA LEU A 103 -19.97 -0.55 -13.27
C LEU A 103 -21.05 0.41 -12.71
N SER A 104 -22.20 0.48 -13.40
CA SER A 104 -23.35 1.30 -13.02
C SER A 104 -24.21 0.71 -11.90
N SER A 105 -24.02 -0.56 -11.55
CA SER A 105 -24.72 -1.19 -10.42
C SER A 105 -24.43 -0.44 -9.12
N THR A 106 -25.45 -0.25 -8.29
CA THR A 106 -25.34 0.54 -7.07
C THR A 106 -25.39 -0.32 -5.82
N ILE A 107 -24.63 0.07 -4.81
CA ILE A 107 -24.66 -0.48 -3.46
C ILE A 107 -25.12 0.60 -2.50
N LYS A 108 -26.10 0.30 -1.63
CA LYS A 108 -26.55 1.18 -0.59
C LYS A 108 -25.67 1.02 0.65
N ILE A 109 -25.10 2.13 1.11
CA ILE A 109 -24.24 2.13 2.30
C ILE A 109 -25.06 1.91 3.56
N LYS A 110 -24.67 0.94 4.37
CA LYS A 110 -25.31 0.63 5.65
C LYS A 110 -24.40 1.04 6.81
N ALA A 111 -24.95 1.12 8.02
CA ALA A 111 -24.18 1.47 9.21
C ALA A 111 -23.05 0.45 9.52
N GLU A 112 -23.32 -0.83 9.28
CA GLU A 112 -22.35 -1.91 9.47
C GLU A 112 -21.20 -1.91 8.45
N ASP A 113 -21.35 -1.24 7.30
CA ASP A 113 -20.31 -1.16 6.27
C ASP A 113 -19.19 -0.18 6.66
N ILE A 114 -19.50 0.78 7.54
CA ILE A 114 -18.55 1.85 7.88
C ILE A 114 -17.31 1.28 8.57
N SER A 115 -16.18 1.45 7.90
CA SER A 115 -14.88 1.07 8.41
C SER A 115 -14.16 2.26 9.04
N VAL A 116 -13.21 1.95 9.91
CA VAL A 116 -12.36 2.95 10.56
C VAL A 116 -11.27 3.42 9.62
N LEU A 117 -10.78 4.65 9.80
CA LEU A 117 -9.78 5.30 8.95
C LEU A 117 -10.16 5.28 7.45
N SER A 118 -11.45 5.35 7.15
CA SER A 118 -11.94 5.50 5.79
C SER A 118 -11.72 6.93 5.30
N ALA A 119 -11.24 7.07 4.06
CA ALA A 119 -10.85 8.37 3.51
C ALA A 119 -11.97 9.05 2.70
N GLY A 120 -12.97 8.29 2.23
CA GLY A 120 -14.04 8.79 1.36
C GLY A 120 -15.44 8.54 1.93
N ILE A 121 -15.72 7.33 2.42
CA ILE A 121 -17.04 6.93 2.93
C ILE A 121 -17.05 6.91 4.45
N GLY A 122 -17.93 7.69 5.06
CA GLY A 122 -18.10 7.77 6.51
C GLY A 122 -19.58 7.69 6.94
N LYS A 123 -19.84 7.90 8.23
CA LYS A 123 -21.20 7.83 8.81
C LYS A 123 -22.22 8.75 8.12
N GLN A 124 -21.77 9.87 7.56
CA GLN A 124 -22.62 10.81 6.82
C GLN A 124 -23.20 10.21 5.53
N ASN A 125 -22.61 9.14 5.02
CA ASN A 125 -23.02 8.47 3.79
C ASN A 125 -23.99 7.29 4.03
N ILE A 126 -24.38 7.02 5.27
CA ILE A 126 -25.32 5.93 5.56
C ILE A 126 -26.66 6.22 4.86
N GLY A 127 -27.08 5.29 4.02
CA GLY A 127 -28.30 5.41 3.20
C GLY A 127 -28.04 5.85 1.76
N ASP A 128 -26.86 6.42 1.45
CA ASP A 128 -26.49 6.82 0.08
C ASP A 128 -26.27 5.59 -0.81
N LEU A 129 -26.42 5.82 -2.11
CA LEU A 129 -26.13 4.83 -3.16
C LEU A 129 -24.81 5.20 -3.84
N PHE A 130 -23.89 4.26 -3.88
CA PHE A 130 -22.64 4.37 -4.64
C PHE A 130 -22.61 3.35 -5.76
N THR A 131 -22.19 3.75 -6.94
CA THR A 131 -21.93 2.82 -8.04
C THR A 131 -20.68 1.99 -7.79
N ILE A 132 -20.59 0.83 -8.42
CA ILE A 132 -19.37 -0.01 -8.40
C ILE A 132 -18.15 0.81 -8.89
N GLU A 133 -18.34 1.65 -9.91
CA GLU A 133 -17.29 2.53 -10.42
C GLU A 133 -16.78 3.51 -9.36
N GLU A 134 -17.69 4.20 -8.65
CA GLU A 134 -17.32 5.12 -7.57
C GLU A 134 -16.59 4.42 -6.43
N LEU A 135 -17.07 3.24 -6.02
CA LEU A 135 -16.42 2.43 -5.00
C LEU A 135 -15.01 1.98 -5.42
N LEU A 136 -14.82 1.56 -6.70
CA LEU A 136 -13.50 1.20 -7.23
C LEU A 136 -12.54 2.39 -7.25
N LYS A 137 -13.02 3.58 -7.61
CA LYS A 137 -12.22 4.82 -7.54
C LYS A 137 -11.79 5.11 -6.09
N LEU A 138 -12.70 5.03 -5.15
CA LEU A 138 -12.39 5.22 -3.72
C LEU A 138 -11.39 4.17 -3.21
N LEU A 139 -11.58 2.90 -3.58
CA LEU A 139 -10.70 1.80 -3.21
C LEU A 139 -9.25 2.02 -3.68
N LEU A 140 -9.09 2.35 -4.97
CA LEU A 140 -7.76 2.41 -5.59
C LEU A 140 -7.04 3.74 -5.34
N PHE A 141 -7.75 4.87 -5.38
CA PHE A 141 -7.12 6.19 -5.42
C PHE A 141 -6.95 6.83 -4.05
N VAL A 142 -7.96 6.73 -3.19
CA VAL A 142 -7.87 7.24 -1.82
C VAL A 142 -7.69 6.13 -0.78
N SER A 143 -7.62 4.88 -1.25
CA SER A 143 -7.43 3.72 -0.37
C SER A 143 -8.54 3.57 0.68
N ASP A 144 -9.79 3.86 0.31
CA ASP A 144 -10.92 3.84 1.23
C ASP A 144 -11.14 2.46 1.86
N ASN A 145 -11.30 2.42 3.18
CA ASN A 145 -11.45 1.18 3.93
C ASN A 145 -12.89 0.68 3.93
N THR A 146 -13.87 1.58 3.91
CA THR A 146 -15.30 1.21 3.79
C THR A 146 -15.56 0.57 2.42
N ALA A 147 -15.04 1.16 1.34
CA ALA A 147 -15.14 0.56 0.01
C ALA A 147 -14.47 -0.83 -0.05
N MET A 148 -13.36 -1.02 0.68
CA MET A 148 -12.70 -2.34 0.78
C MET A 148 -13.59 -3.35 1.48
N ASP A 149 -14.15 -3.02 2.63
CA ASP A 149 -14.98 -3.92 3.42
C ASP A 149 -16.28 -4.28 2.67
N ILE A 150 -16.90 -3.30 1.98
CA ILE A 150 -18.05 -3.53 1.09
C ILE A 150 -17.71 -4.55 0.00
N PHE A 151 -16.56 -4.43 -0.65
CA PHE A 151 -16.19 -5.34 -1.71
C PHE A 151 -15.82 -6.74 -1.20
N ILE A 152 -15.19 -6.85 -0.02
CA ILE A 152 -14.95 -8.16 0.60
C ILE A 152 -16.30 -8.85 0.90
N ASP A 153 -17.25 -8.14 1.50
CA ASP A 153 -18.58 -8.69 1.80
C ASP A 153 -19.37 -9.03 0.51
N TYR A 154 -19.25 -8.19 -0.53
CA TYR A 154 -19.94 -8.39 -1.80
C TYR A 154 -19.39 -9.59 -2.60
N LEU A 155 -18.08 -9.75 -2.65
CA LEU A 155 -17.42 -10.86 -3.36
C LEU A 155 -17.52 -12.17 -2.56
N GLY A 156 -17.37 -12.09 -1.25
CA GLY A 156 -17.07 -13.24 -0.38
C GLY A 156 -15.65 -13.75 -0.58
N GLU A 157 -15.12 -14.42 0.45
CA GLU A 157 -13.74 -14.98 0.41
C GLU A 157 -13.55 -15.98 -0.74
N ASP A 158 -14.56 -16.81 -1.02
CA ASP A 158 -14.50 -17.85 -2.07
C ASP A 158 -14.20 -17.29 -3.46
N LYS A 159 -14.77 -16.14 -3.84
CA LYS A 159 -14.53 -15.54 -5.14
C LYS A 159 -13.12 -14.96 -5.23
N ILE A 160 -12.65 -14.31 -4.16
CA ILE A 160 -11.30 -13.75 -4.10
C ILE A 160 -10.27 -14.89 -4.14
N GLU A 161 -10.50 -15.97 -3.38
CA GLU A 161 -9.64 -17.14 -3.40
C GLU A 161 -9.64 -17.83 -4.77
N LYS A 162 -10.79 -17.93 -5.41
CA LYS A 162 -10.91 -18.47 -6.78
C LYS A 162 -10.14 -17.62 -7.80
N PHE A 163 -10.20 -16.29 -7.70
CA PHE A 163 -9.41 -15.39 -8.52
C PHE A 163 -7.91 -15.62 -8.32
N LEU A 164 -7.45 -15.67 -7.08
CA LEU A 164 -6.05 -15.93 -6.75
C LEU A 164 -5.61 -17.32 -7.22
N ASN A 165 -6.46 -18.33 -7.10
CA ASN A 165 -6.17 -19.68 -7.59
C ASN A 165 -6.09 -19.74 -9.12
N PHE A 166 -6.83 -18.93 -9.85
CA PHE A 166 -6.69 -18.80 -11.31
C PHE A 166 -5.32 -18.20 -11.67
N GLU A 167 -4.87 -17.19 -10.93
CA GLU A 167 -3.53 -16.60 -11.10
C GLU A 167 -2.41 -17.53 -10.60
N LYS A 168 -2.74 -18.53 -9.76
CA LYS A 168 -1.79 -19.50 -9.18
C LYS A 168 -1.05 -20.35 -10.22
N SER A 169 -1.63 -20.58 -11.40
CA SER A 169 -0.93 -21.23 -12.51
C SER A 169 0.29 -20.46 -12.99
N LYS A 170 0.40 -19.18 -12.62
CA LYS A 170 1.48 -18.25 -12.96
C LYS A 170 2.44 -17.96 -11.78
N VAL A 171 2.08 -18.44 -10.57
CA VAL A 171 2.86 -18.24 -9.35
C VAL A 171 3.21 -19.61 -8.75
N GLU A 172 4.43 -19.77 -8.23
CA GLU A 172 4.80 -20.98 -7.49
C GLU A 172 3.88 -21.17 -6.28
N ASN A 173 3.13 -22.27 -6.32
CA ASN A 173 2.16 -22.57 -5.28
C ASN A 173 2.84 -23.04 -4.00
N LYS A 174 2.88 -22.19 -2.99
CA LYS A 174 3.41 -22.52 -1.66
C LYS A 174 2.36 -23.10 -0.70
N GLY A 175 1.12 -23.33 -1.15
CA GLY A 175 0.07 -23.98 -0.35
C GLY A 175 -0.53 -23.11 0.76
N TYR A 176 -0.42 -21.77 0.69
CA TYR A 176 -0.99 -20.87 1.68
C TYR A 176 -2.52 -20.85 1.61
N LYS A 177 -3.14 -20.76 2.77
CA LYS A 177 -4.55 -20.39 2.90
C LYS A 177 -4.63 -18.85 2.97
N PHE A 178 -5.39 -18.27 2.08
CA PHE A 178 -5.68 -16.84 2.10
C PHE A 178 -6.76 -16.54 3.16
N ASN A 179 -6.62 -15.39 3.80
CA ASN A 179 -7.60 -14.86 4.73
C ASN A 179 -7.81 -13.38 4.40
N PHE A 180 -9.07 -12.97 4.32
CA PHE A 180 -9.47 -11.60 3.99
C PHE A 180 -10.32 -10.99 5.12
N PRO A 181 -9.71 -10.72 6.28
CA PRO A 181 -10.42 -10.04 7.35
C PRO A 181 -10.90 -8.66 6.90
N LEU A 182 -12.05 -8.23 7.40
CA LEU A 182 -12.51 -6.87 7.16
C LEU A 182 -11.50 -5.86 7.70
N THR A 183 -11.26 -4.80 6.94
CA THR A 183 -10.31 -3.74 7.28
C THR A 183 -10.64 -3.09 8.62
N LYS A 184 -11.94 -2.93 8.93
CA LYS A 184 -12.40 -2.42 10.23
C LYS A 184 -11.90 -3.26 11.40
N ASN A 185 -11.82 -4.59 11.27
CA ASN A 185 -11.32 -5.46 12.33
C ASN A 185 -9.83 -5.27 12.55
N ILE A 186 -9.04 -5.20 11.47
CA ILE A 186 -7.60 -4.97 11.52
C ILE A 186 -7.29 -3.64 12.22
N TYR A 187 -7.92 -2.55 11.77
CA TYR A 187 -7.58 -1.23 12.28
C TYR A 187 -8.16 -0.93 13.66
N THR A 188 -9.34 -1.47 14.00
CA THR A 188 -9.87 -1.37 15.37
C THR A 188 -8.89 -1.98 16.38
N GLU A 189 -8.38 -3.19 16.09
CA GLU A 189 -7.40 -3.84 16.96
C GLU A 189 -6.05 -3.12 16.95
N ALA A 190 -5.56 -2.69 15.77
CA ALA A 190 -4.26 -2.03 15.63
C ALA A 190 -4.17 -0.69 16.35
N TRP A 191 -5.28 0.01 16.53
CA TRP A 191 -5.33 1.29 17.26
C TRP A 191 -5.96 1.18 18.65
N CYS A 192 -6.29 -0.03 19.12
CA CYS A 192 -6.86 -0.30 20.44
C CYS A 192 -8.08 0.60 20.77
N THR A 193 -8.97 0.77 19.79
CA THR A 193 -10.12 1.67 19.95
C THR A 193 -11.41 0.88 20.10
N GLU A 194 -12.02 0.97 21.27
CA GLU A 194 -13.39 0.46 21.51
C GLU A 194 -14.47 1.40 20.95
N SER A 195 -14.12 2.61 20.55
CA SER A 195 -15.08 3.61 20.09
C SER A 195 -14.68 4.31 18.80
N ASN A 196 -15.67 4.52 17.94
CA ASN A 196 -15.60 5.26 16.68
C ASN A 196 -15.38 6.78 16.83
N SER A 197 -14.68 7.26 17.87
CA SER A 197 -14.42 8.68 18.03
C SER A 197 -13.13 9.06 17.29
N GLU A 198 -13.21 9.98 16.33
CA GLU A 198 -12.06 10.51 15.58
C GLU A 198 -10.93 11.04 16.48
N GLN A 199 -11.26 11.44 17.69
CA GLN A 199 -10.31 12.04 18.63
C GLN A 199 -9.32 11.03 19.22
N GLN A 200 -9.70 9.74 19.33
CA GLN A 200 -8.81 8.68 19.83
C GLN A 200 -7.76 8.26 18.79
N TRP A 201 -8.05 8.41 17.49
CA TRP A 201 -7.14 8.08 16.40
C TRP A 201 -5.88 8.94 16.36
N ARG A 202 -5.93 10.14 16.93
CA ARG A 202 -4.83 11.10 16.93
C ARG A 202 -3.80 10.82 18.03
N ASN A 203 -4.16 10.03 19.04
CA ASN A 203 -3.22 9.65 20.11
C ASN A 203 -2.35 8.47 19.66
N SER A 204 -1.24 8.77 18.99
CA SER A 204 -0.27 7.82 18.42
C SER A 204 0.41 6.88 19.45
N ALA A 205 0.15 7.04 20.73
CA ALA A 205 0.82 6.30 21.81
C ALA A 205 0.35 4.83 21.96
N MET A 206 -0.71 4.39 21.27
CA MET A 206 -1.33 3.07 21.49
C MET A 206 -1.45 2.22 20.22
N LYS A 207 -0.51 2.34 19.29
CA LYS A 207 -0.48 1.51 18.08
C LYS A 207 0.01 0.09 18.39
N LYS A 208 -0.82 -0.91 18.13
CA LYS A 208 -0.48 -2.34 18.25
C LYS A 208 -0.07 -2.92 16.90
N VAL A 209 0.97 -3.73 16.89
CA VAL A 209 1.45 -4.44 15.69
C VAL A 209 0.70 -5.77 15.57
N VAL A 210 -0.47 -5.74 14.93
CA VAL A 210 -1.41 -6.86 14.90
C VAL A 210 -1.06 -7.95 13.88
N TRP A 211 -0.24 -7.63 12.87
CA TRP A 211 0.20 -8.63 11.91
C TRP A 211 0.98 -9.78 12.56
N THR A 212 1.68 -9.53 13.68
CA THR A 212 2.38 -10.57 14.45
C THR A 212 1.45 -11.59 15.11
N GLU A 213 0.16 -11.26 15.20
CA GLU A 213 -0.92 -12.10 15.71
C GLU A 213 -1.74 -12.73 14.58
N GLY A 214 -1.31 -12.56 13.33
CA GLY A 214 -1.99 -13.09 12.16
C GLY A 214 -3.14 -12.23 11.64
N LEU A 215 -3.28 -10.99 12.12
CA LEU A 215 -4.35 -10.09 11.70
C LEU A 215 -3.83 -9.04 10.69
N ASP A 216 -3.82 -9.41 9.43
CA ASP A 216 -3.55 -8.59 8.23
C ASP A 216 -3.79 -9.48 6.99
N TYR A 217 -3.49 -8.97 5.81
CA TYR A 217 -3.52 -9.70 4.54
C TYR A 217 -2.14 -10.26 4.22
N PHE A 218 -1.99 -11.60 4.35
CA PHE A 218 -0.72 -12.29 4.10
C PHE A 218 -0.70 -12.87 2.69
N ILE A 219 -0.09 -12.15 1.76
CA ILE A 219 -0.13 -12.47 0.33
C ILE A 219 1.24 -12.20 -0.30
N ASP A 220 1.74 -13.16 -1.10
CA ASP A 220 2.98 -12.99 -1.88
C ASP A 220 2.85 -11.81 -2.86
N LEU A 221 3.91 -11.05 -3.04
CA LEU A 221 3.95 -9.92 -3.99
C LEU A 221 3.68 -10.33 -5.44
N ASP A 222 3.91 -11.58 -5.80
CA ASP A 222 3.61 -12.08 -7.13
C ASP A 222 2.10 -11.97 -7.45
N TYR A 223 1.22 -12.25 -6.47
CA TYR A 223 -0.23 -12.07 -6.68
C TYR A 223 -0.61 -10.60 -6.86
N VAL A 224 0.01 -9.70 -6.09
CA VAL A 224 -0.20 -8.25 -6.24
C VAL A 224 0.25 -7.79 -7.62
N ARG A 225 1.42 -8.24 -8.07
CA ARG A 225 1.98 -7.92 -9.37
C ARG A 225 1.10 -8.41 -10.53
N TYR A 226 0.63 -9.65 -10.47
CA TYR A 226 -0.29 -10.18 -11.49
C TYR A 226 -1.62 -9.46 -11.50
N SER A 227 -2.18 -9.15 -10.33
CA SER A 227 -3.43 -8.38 -10.22
C SER A 227 -3.27 -6.96 -10.79
N MET A 228 -2.13 -6.30 -10.52
CA MET A 228 -1.83 -5.01 -11.14
C MET A 228 -1.72 -5.13 -12.66
N ASN A 229 -1.04 -6.16 -13.18
CA ASN A 229 -0.94 -6.38 -14.63
C ASN A 229 -2.32 -6.65 -15.26
N TYR A 230 -3.18 -7.37 -14.55
CA TYR A 230 -4.57 -7.58 -14.99
C TYR A 230 -5.32 -6.25 -15.09
N LEU A 231 -5.21 -5.38 -14.11
CA LEU A 231 -5.82 -4.05 -14.11
C LEU A 231 -5.25 -3.13 -15.20
N LEU A 232 -3.93 -3.17 -15.43
CA LEU A 232 -3.26 -2.35 -16.46
C LEU A 232 -3.72 -2.70 -17.88
N ASN A 233 -4.08 -3.95 -18.13
CA ASN A 233 -4.59 -4.39 -19.43
C ASN A 233 -6.03 -3.94 -19.70
N ASN A 234 -6.68 -3.33 -18.72
CA ASN A 234 -8.06 -2.90 -18.81
C ASN A 234 -8.14 -1.36 -18.84
N SER A 235 -8.58 -0.81 -19.95
CA SER A 235 -8.55 0.61 -20.26
C SER A 235 -9.59 1.48 -19.57
N TRP A 236 -10.56 0.90 -18.85
CA TRP A 236 -11.64 1.68 -18.24
C TRP A 236 -11.25 2.36 -16.92
N ILE A 237 -10.21 1.89 -16.23
CA ILE A 237 -9.75 2.55 -15.00
C ILE A 237 -9.13 3.89 -15.39
N PRO A 238 -9.67 5.02 -14.89
CA PRO A 238 -9.21 6.34 -15.29
C PRO A 238 -7.90 6.71 -14.54
N TRP A 239 -6.84 5.95 -14.79
CA TRP A 239 -5.53 6.21 -14.21
C TRP A 239 -5.02 7.62 -14.55
N ASP A 240 -5.48 8.19 -15.69
CA ASP A 240 -5.06 9.51 -16.15
C ASP A 240 -5.66 10.66 -15.34
N ASP A 241 -6.86 10.49 -14.81
CA ASP A 241 -7.57 11.55 -14.08
C ASP A 241 -6.94 11.89 -12.73
N ILE A 242 -6.06 11.01 -12.21
CA ILE A 242 -5.63 11.06 -10.82
C ILE A 242 -4.11 11.10 -10.67
N GLN A 243 -3.38 10.51 -11.62
CA GLN A 243 -1.93 10.47 -11.60
C GLN A 243 -1.39 11.04 -12.91
N ASN A 244 -1.13 12.35 -12.94
CA ASN A 244 -0.55 13.08 -14.08
C ASN A 244 0.81 12.56 -14.58
N ASN A 245 1.26 11.42 -14.08
CA ASN A 245 2.51 10.78 -14.41
C ASN A 245 2.24 9.41 -15.04
N ASN A 246 3.12 8.97 -15.93
CA ASN A 246 3.10 7.62 -16.53
C ASN A 246 3.29 6.48 -15.50
N VAL A 247 3.18 6.77 -14.21
CA VAL A 247 3.43 5.84 -13.11
C VAL A 247 2.21 5.74 -12.21
N ILE A 248 1.77 4.52 -12.01
CA ILE A 248 0.70 4.17 -11.07
C ILE A 248 1.34 3.78 -9.74
N TYR A 249 0.81 4.31 -8.66
CA TYR A 249 1.24 4.00 -7.30
C TYR A 249 0.08 3.47 -6.47
N LYS A 250 0.34 2.43 -5.68
CA LYS A 250 -0.55 2.00 -4.60
C LYS A 250 0.28 1.59 -3.40
N GLY A 251 -0.01 2.21 -2.26
CA GLY A 251 0.63 1.89 -0.99
C GLY A 251 -0.32 1.19 -0.03
N GLY A 252 0.28 0.56 0.98
CA GLY A 252 -0.38 0.01 2.15
C GLY A 252 0.46 0.26 3.40
N SER A 253 -0.18 0.68 4.49
CA SER A 253 0.47 0.87 5.78
C SER A 253 -0.45 0.47 6.93
N ALA A 254 0.14 -0.15 7.93
CA ALA A 254 -0.44 -0.42 9.24
C ALA A 254 0.71 -0.38 10.26
N PRO A 255 0.44 -0.37 11.57
CA PRO A 255 1.52 -0.45 12.54
C PRO A 255 2.46 -1.62 12.28
N GLY A 256 3.73 -1.33 11.97
CA GLY A 256 4.74 -2.32 11.61
C GLY A 256 4.64 -2.92 10.22
N VAL A 257 3.79 -2.39 9.34
CA VAL A 257 3.65 -2.82 7.94
C VAL A 257 3.80 -1.62 7.01
N LEU A 258 4.70 -1.74 6.05
CA LEU A 258 4.82 -0.84 4.90
C LEU A 258 4.88 -1.66 3.62
N SER A 259 4.05 -1.33 2.67
CA SER A 259 4.04 -1.99 1.37
C SER A 259 3.71 -1.00 0.26
N CYS A 260 4.23 -1.20 -0.92
CA CYS A 260 3.82 -0.42 -2.09
C CYS A 260 4.24 -1.05 -3.41
N ILE A 261 3.57 -0.58 -4.45
CA ILE A 261 3.89 -0.84 -5.84
C ILE A 261 3.91 0.48 -6.61
N TRP A 262 4.94 0.66 -7.41
CA TRP A 262 4.98 1.60 -8.54
C TRP A 262 4.99 0.80 -9.82
N SER A 263 4.19 1.18 -10.78
CA SER A 263 4.14 0.54 -12.10
C SER A 263 4.04 1.59 -13.19
N THR A 264 4.88 1.47 -14.22
CA THR A 264 4.61 2.15 -15.48
C THR A 264 3.40 1.52 -16.16
N ARG A 265 2.68 2.28 -17.00
CA ARG A 265 1.35 1.87 -17.50
C ARG A 265 1.37 0.83 -18.60
N ASN A 266 2.39 0.80 -19.43
CA ASN A 266 2.40 -0.04 -20.62
C ASN A 266 3.35 -1.22 -20.44
N LEU A 267 2.76 -2.40 -20.27
CA LEU A 267 3.45 -3.68 -20.07
C LEU A 267 4.37 -4.08 -21.25
N GLU A 268 4.05 -3.63 -22.47
CA GLU A 268 4.78 -4.03 -23.67
C GLU A 268 5.93 -3.10 -24.03
N LYS A 269 6.01 -1.92 -23.41
CA LYS A 269 7.10 -0.99 -23.70
C LYS A 269 8.44 -1.48 -23.17
N GLU A 270 9.49 -1.14 -23.90
CA GLU A 270 10.89 -1.42 -23.54
C GLU A 270 11.29 -0.81 -22.19
N ASP A 271 10.66 0.31 -21.81
CA ASP A 271 10.86 1.03 -20.55
C ASP A 271 9.91 0.59 -19.43
N PHE A 272 9.15 -0.52 -19.62
CA PHE A 272 8.28 -1.06 -18.59
C PHE A 272 9.06 -1.34 -17.31
N LEU A 273 8.54 -0.84 -16.20
CA LEU A 273 9.09 -1.06 -14.87
C LEU A 273 7.97 -1.22 -13.84
N GLN A 274 8.11 -2.24 -13.00
CA GLN A 274 7.36 -2.34 -11.73
C GLN A 274 8.36 -2.50 -10.59
N PHE A 275 8.17 -1.72 -9.54
CA PHE A 275 8.90 -1.83 -8.30
C PHE A 275 7.93 -2.05 -7.15
N LEU A 276 8.10 -3.16 -6.45
CA LEU A 276 7.24 -3.55 -5.34
C LEU A 276 8.10 -3.84 -4.12
N PHE A 277 7.60 -3.46 -2.96
CA PHE A 277 8.14 -3.99 -1.72
C PHE A 277 7.06 -4.20 -0.66
N VAL A 278 7.33 -5.10 0.25
CA VAL A 278 6.68 -5.24 1.54
C VAL A 278 7.74 -5.35 2.61
N ILE A 279 7.54 -4.62 3.70
CA ILE A 279 8.45 -4.54 4.84
C ILE A 279 7.62 -4.67 6.11
N ASN A 280 7.94 -5.68 6.93
CA ASN A 280 7.26 -5.92 8.20
C ASN A 280 8.24 -5.76 9.36
N LYS A 281 7.84 -5.03 10.39
CA LYS A 281 8.59 -4.73 11.59
C LYS A 281 7.75 -5.08 12.82
N ARG A 282 8.37 -5.69 13.83
CA ARG A 282 7.69 -6.07 15.09
C ARG A 282 7.40 -4.89 16.04
N ALA A 283 7.56 -3.67 15.54
CA ALA A 283 7.24 -2.41 16.21
C ALA A 283 6.70 -1.44 15.16
N PRO A 284 5.92 -0.42 15.52
CA PRO A 284 5.56 0.63 14.58
C PRO A 284 6.80 1.28 13.98
N PHE A 285 6.71 1.67 12.70
CA PHE A 285 7.75 2.50 12.08
C PHE A 285 7.73 3.90 12.70
N SER A 286 8.90 4.49 12.91
CA SER A 286 9.00 5.91 13.17
C SER A 286 8.82 6.70 11.87
N LEU A 287 8.47 7.98 11.99
CA LEU A 287 8.37 8.87 10.84
C LEU A 287 9.70 8.94 10.05
N LEU A 288 10.84 8.95 10.75
CA LEU A 288 12.14 8.98 10.10
C LEU A 288 12.43 7.71 9.31
N GLU A 289 12.07 6.53 9.86
CA GLU A 289 12.19 5.25 9.16
C GLU A 289 11.30 5.22 7.90
N GLU A 290 10.04 5.66 7.99
CA GLU A 290 9.13 5.73 6.84
C GLU A 290 9.68 6.65 5.74
N LEU A 291 10.07 7.88 6.10
CA LEU A 291 10.66 8.84 5.16
C LEU A 291 11.95 8.31 4.52
N TYR A 292 12.77 7.60 5.29
CA TYR A 292 13.99 6.98 4.78
C TYR A 292 13.68 5.88 3.74
N ILE A 293 12.76 4.96 4.05
CA ILE A 293 12.37 3.88 3.15
C ILE A 293 11.84 4.44 1.83
N PHE A 294 10.88 5.39 1.91
CA PHE A 294 10.31 6.01 0.72
C PHE A 294 11.33 6.89 -0.02
N GLY A 295 12.24 7.55 0.67
CA GLY A 295 13.33 8.30 0.07
C GLY A 295 14.27 7.40 -0.74
N CYS A 296 14.63 6.23 -0.19
CA CYS A 296 15.41 5.22 -0.90
C CYS A 296 14.68 4.68 -2.13
N ALA A 297 13.37 4.39 -2.00
CA ALA A 297 12.55 3.93 -3.11
C ALA A 297 12.46 4.98 -4.24
N ASN A 298 12.18 6.22 -3.88
CA ASN A 298 12.09 7.33 -4.85
C ASN A 298 13.42 7.56 -5.57
N LYS A 299 14.56 7.49 -4.87
CA LYS A 299 15.88 7.64 -5.47
C LYS A 299 16.22 6.49 -6.42
N LEU A 300 15.79 5.25 -6.09
CA LEU A 300 15.92 4.10 -6.99
C LEU A 300 15.06 4.27 -8.24
N LEU A 301 13.82 4.73 -8.10
CA LEU A 301 12.91 4.98 -9.22
C LEU A 301 13.38 6.15 -10.11
N ASP A 302 13.98 7.19 -9.52
CA ASP A 302 14.61 8.29 -10.25
C ASP A 302 15.81 7.79 -11.08
N PHE A 303 16.66 6.94 -10.50
CA PHE A 303 17.77 6.29 -11.22
C PHE A 303 17.29 5.53 -12.46
N TYR A 304 16.13 4.87 -12.39
CA TYR A 304 15.53 4.20 -13.54
C TYR A 304 14.71 5.12 -14.45
N GLY A 305 14.66 6.42 -14.17
CA GLY A 305 13.93 7.41 -14.97
C GLY A 305 12.41 7.34 -14.84
N VAL A 306 11.89 6.66 -13.82
CA VAL A 306 10.46 6.46 -13.58
C VAL A 306 9.85 7.64 -12.85
N LEU A 307 10.52 8.15 -11.83
CA LEU A 307 10.14 9.35 -11.11
C LEU A 307 11.20 10.43 -11.38
N LYS A 308 10.77 11.64 -11.73
CA LYS A 308 11.67 12.81 -11.71
C LYS A 308 11.52 13.45 -10.34
N VAL A 309 12.43 13.15 -9.42
CA VAL A 309 12.54 13.89 -8.16
C VAL A 309 13.03 15.30 -8.52
N ARG A 310 12.13 16.29 -8.45
CA ARG A 310 12.44 17.71 -8.64
C ARG A 310 12.97 18.31 -7.34
#